data_ea9511aed9749b471e426cfcf00d94bb
#
_entry.id   ea9511aed9749b471e426cfcf00d94bb
#
_cell.length_a   1.000
_cell.length_b   1.000
_cell.length_c   1.000
_cell.angle_alpha   90.00
_cell.angle_beta   90.00
_cell.angle_gamma   90.00
#
_symmetry.space_group_name_H-M   'P 1'
#
loop_
_entity.id
_entity.type
_entity.pdbx_description
1 polymer ?
#
loop_
_entity_poly.entity_id
_entity_poly.type
_entity_poly.pdbx_seq_one_letter_code
_entity_poly.pdbx_strand_id
1 'polypeptide(L)'
;MVVEVLRYGVPGWGVGELWLDGGVVVNHEAPVARPGGEEGSHPLVERVRAYFAGARDAFADVELDLGAHTPFQRAIVGALRAVPYGETVTYGELAALAGRPRAQRAAGSVCAQNRFSLFVPCHRVVAAGSLGTYGSLGVGYKRRLLELEGAV
;
A
#
# COMPACT_ATOMS: atom_id res chain seq x y z
N MET A 1 11.97 20.79 -6.19
CA MET A 1 11.62 19.37 -6.20
C MET A 1 11.32 18.95 -7.64
N VAL A 2 11.99 17.91 -8.11
CA VAL A 2 11.70 17.31 -9.42
C VAL A 2 11.12 15.92 -9.17
N VAL A 3 9.86 15.73 -9.53
CA VAL A 3 9.17 14.46 -9.35
C VAL A 3 9.17 13.71 -10.68
N GLU A 4 9.69 12.50 -10.66
CA GLU A 4 9.62 11.57 -11.79
C GLU A 4 8.35 10.75 -11.65
N VAL A 5 7.53 10.72 -12.72
CA VAL A 5 6.31 9.92 -12.75
C VAL A 5 6.51 8.77 -13.73
N LEU A 6 6.38 7.55 -13.22
CA LEU A 6 6.56 6.34 -14.00
C LEU A 6 5.24 5.58 -14.08
N ARG A 7 4.76 5.33 -15.29
CA ARG A 7 3.65 4.42 -15.53
C ARG A 7 4.20 3.06 -15.92
N TYR A 8 3.58 2.01 -15.37
CA TYR A 8 4.03 0.65 -15.62
C TYR A 8 2.84 -0.30 -15.75
N GLY A 9 2.95 -1.23 -16.69
CA GLY A 9 1.95 -2.27 -16.90
C GLY A 9 2.26 -3.52 -16.08
N VAL A 10 1.20 -4.14 -15.54
CA VAL A 10 1.28 -5.43 -14.85
C VAL A 10 0.24 -6.36 -15.46
N PRO A 11 0.68 -7.47 -16.11
CA PRO A 11 -0.26 -8.41 -16.74
C PRO A 11 -1.32 -8.90 -15.76
N GLY A 12 -2.58 -8.84 -16.18
CA GLY A 12 -3.72 -9.28 -15.37
C GLY A 12 -4.20 -8.28 -14.32
N TRP A 13 -3.47 -7.17 -14.11
CA TRP A 13 -3.82 -6.15 -13.11
C TRP A 13 -4.09 -4.78 -13.73
N GLY A 14 -3.32 -4.38 -14.74
CA GLY A 14 -3.49 -3.11 -15.41
C GLY A 14 -2.25 -2.22 -15.36
N VAL A 15 -2.45 -0.92 -15.21
CA VAL A 15 -1.39 0.10 -15.23
C VAL A 15 -1.34 0.81 -13.88
N GLY A 16 -0.16 0.86 -13.28
CA GLY A 16 0.12 1.61 -12.05
C GLY A 16 0.93 2.88 -12.33
N GLU A 17 1.03 3.73 -11.32
CA GLU A 17 1.86 4.95 -11.35
C GLU A 17 2.72 5.03 -10.11
N LEU A 18 4.00 5.31 -10.31
CA LEU A 18 4.96 5.52 -9.23
C LEU A 18 5.58 6.91 -9.39
N TRP A 19 5.48 7.70 -8.34
CA TRP A 19 6.02 9.06 -8.30
C TRP A 19 7.21 9.10 -7.36
N LEU A 20 8.37 9.48 -7.87
CA LEU A 20 9.64 9.48 -7.15
C LEU A 20 10.27 10.87 -7.15
N ASP A 21 10.83 11.23 -6.02
CA ASP A 21 11.70 12.40 -5.84
C ASP A 21 13.03 11.92 -5.29
N GLY A 22 14.05 11.85 -6.16
CA GLY A 22 15.37 11.38 -5.77
C GLY A 22 15.38 9.99 -5.13
N GLY A 23 14.53 9.07 -5.61
CA GLY A 23 14.41 7.72 -5.05
C GLY A 23 13.42 7.59 -3.88
N VAL A 24 12.90 8.70 -3.36
CA VAL A 24 11.87 8.71 -2.32
C VAL A 24 10.50 8.62 -2.97
N VAL A 25 9.64 7.73 -2.51
CA VAL A 25 8.28 7.59 -3.04
C VAL A 25 7.40 8.73 -2.51
N VAL A 26 6.85 9.49 -3.44
CA VAL A 26 5.93 10.60 -3.16
C VAL A 26 4.48 10.14 -3.27
N ASN A 27 4.20 9.24 -4.21
CA ASN A 27 2.88 8.68 -4.43
C ASN A 27 3.02 7.35 -5.19
N HIS A 28 2.13 6.43 -4.91
CA HIS A 28 2.03 5.17 -5.66
C HIS A 28 0.57 4.79 -5.84
N GLU A 29 0.17 4.60 -7.07
CA GLU A 29 -1.15 4.06 -7.42
C GLU A 29 -0.97 2.63 -7.92
N ALA A 30 -1.63 1.70 -7.25
CA ALA A 30 -1.60 0.29 -7.64
C ALA A 30 -2.16 0.11 -9.06
N PRO A 31 -1.69 -0.91 -9.80
CA PRO A 31 -2.16 -1.13 -11.16
C PRO A 31 -3.66 -1.43 -11.22
N VAL A 32 -4.34 -0.69 -12.07
CA VAL A 32 -5.77 -0.85 -12.37
C VAL A 32 -5.98 -0.78 -13.88
N ALA A 33 -7.11 -1.27 -14.34
CA ALA A 33 -7.49 -1.16 -15.75
C ALA A 33 -7.68 0.33 -16.09
N ARG A 34 -6.80 0.86 -16.92
CA ARG A 34 -6.85 2.24 -17.43
C ARG A 34 -6.17 2.33 -18.78
N PRO A 35 -6.54 3.32 -19.62
CA PRO A 35 -5.83 3.55 -20.88
C PRO A 35 -4.42 4.08 -20.61
N GLY A 36 -3.52 3.80 -21.53
CA GLY A 36 -2.13 4.24 -21.48
C GLY A 36 -1.15 3.08 -21.51
N GLY A 37 0.11 3.40 -21.75
CA GLY A 37 1.21 2.47 -21.83
C GLY A 37 2.27 2.75 -20.77
N GLU A 38 3.37 2.04 -20.85
CA GLU A 38 4.51 2.25 -19.98
C GLU A 38 5.25 3.53 -20.33
N GLU A 39 5.67 4.26 -19.31
CA GLU A 39 6.51 5.44 -19.43
C GLU A 39 7.67 5.33 -18.43
N GLY A 40 8.78 4.84 -18.91
CA GLY A 40 10.00 4.74 -18.12
C GLY A 40 10.17 3.41 -17.38
N SER A 41 11.34 3.25 -16.78
CA SER A 41 11.74 2.06 -16.06
C SER A 41 12.51 2.46 -14.80
N HIS A 42 12.38 1.67 -13.73
CA HIS A 42 13.05 1.89 -12.46
C HIS A 42 13.15 0.55 -11.71
N PRO A 43 14.23 0.31 -10.96
CA PRO A 43 14.36 -0.94 -10.18
C PRO A 43 13.17 -1.21 -9.26
N LEU A 44 12.58 -0.17 -8.67
CA LEU A 44 11.42 -0.32 -7.79
C LEU A 44 10.17 -0.78 -8.57
N VAL A 45 10.00 -0.32 -9.80
CA VAL A 45 8.92 -0.80 -10.69
C VAL A 45 9.07 -2.29 -10.94
N GLU A 46 10.28 -2.76 -11.18
CA GLU A 46 10.54 -4.20 -11.40
C GLU A 46 10.24 -5.02 -10.14
N ARG A 47 10.53 -4.48 -8.95
CA ARG A 47 10.17 -5.12 -7.69
C ARG A 47 8.65 -5.20 -7.51
N VAL A 48 7.92 -4.15 -7.87
CA VAL A 48 6.45 -4.13 -7.81
C VAL A 48 5.87 -5.17 -8.77
N ARG A 49 6.40 -5.25 -10.00
CA ARG A 49 5.98 -6.28 -10.96
C ARG A 49 6.22 -7.69 -10.41
N ALA A 50 7.38 -7.92 -9.81
CA ALA A 50 7.71 -9.20 -9.20
C ALA A 50 6.73 -9.56 -8.07
N TYR A 51 6.34 -8.58 -7.25
CA TYR A 51 5.32 -8.78 -6.23
C TYR A 51 4.01 -9.28 -6.83
N PHE A 52 3.52 -8.63 -7.89
CA PHE A 52 2.28 -9.04 -8.55
C PHE A 52 2.41 -10.39 -9.28
N ALA A 53 3.64 -10.83 -9.54
CA ALA A 53 3.92 -12.16 -10.08
C ALA A 53 4.11 -13.22 -8.98
N GLY A 54 3.96 -12.86 -7.71
CA GLY A 54 4.00 -13.76 -6.57
C GLY A 54 5.26 -13.68 -5.70
N ALA A 55 6.20 -12.78 -5.99
CA ALA A 55 7.37 -12.61 -5.15
C ALA A 55 7.01 -11.97 -3.81
N ARG A 56 7.65 -12.44 -2.74
CA ARG A 56 7.49 -11.88 -1.40
C ARG A 56 8.45 -10.71 -1.24
N ASP A 57 7.94 -9.51 -1.03
CA ASP A 57 8.73 -8.32 -0.80
C ASP A 57 8.06 -7.48 0.28
N ALA A 58 8.77 -7.18 1.35
CA ALA A 58 8.27 -6.34 2.43
C ALA A 58 8.39 -4.86 2.12
N PHE A 59 9.17 -4.50 1.08
CA PHE A 59 9.46 -3.11 0.72
C PHE A 59 9.94 -2.25 1.90
N ALA A 60 10.56 -2.88 2.90
CA ALA A 60 10.94 -2.22 4.15
C ALA A 60 12.04 -1.17 3.96
N ASP A 61 12.85 -1.32 2.92
CA ASP A 61 13.92 -0.39 2.55
C ASP A 61 13.44 0.79 1.72
N VAL A 62 12.19 0.77 1.26
CA VAL A 62 11.64 1.84 0.41
C VAL A 62 11.36 3.07 1.26
N GLU A 63 11.98 4.18 0.89
CA GLU A 63 11.75 5.46 1.56
C GLU A 63 10.47 6.12 1.05
N LEU A 64 9.67 6.62 1.98
CA LEU A 64 8.40 7.29 1.70
C LEU A 64 8.48 8.75 2.14
N ASP A 65 7.89 9.66 1.36
CA ASP A 65 7.73 11.05 1.77
C ASP A 65 6.59 11.17 2.78
N LEU A 66 6.94 11.18 4.05
CA LEU A 66 6.00 11.35 5.16
C LEU A 66 6.04 12.78 5.74
N GLY A 67 6.60 13.74 5.01
CA GLY A 67 6.84 15.09 5.51
C GLY A 67 5.61 15.79 6.09
N ALA A 68 4.44 15.61 5.45
CA ALA A 68 3.19 16.22 5.90
C ALA A 68 2.42 15.36 6.91
N HIS A 69 2.91 14.19 7.27
CA HIS A 69 2.22 13.29 8.19
C HIS A 69 2.36 13.75 9.64
N THR A 70 1.27 13.68 10.40
CA THR A 70 1.28 13.90 11.84
C THR A 70 2.01 12.76 12.57
N PRO A 71 2.43 12.95 13.84
CA PRO A 71 2.99 11.85 14.63
C PRO A 71 2.10 10.62 14.69
N PHE A 72 0.77 10.81 14.83
CA PHE A 72 -0.18 9.71 14.82
C PHE A 72 -0.18 8.96 13.48
N GLN A 73 -0.26 9.70 12.38
CA GLN A 73 -0.23 9.11 11.04
C GLN A 73 1.06 8.33 10.80
N ARG A 74 2.21 8.87 11.24
CA ARG A 74 3.50 8.16 11.15
C ARG A 74 3.51 6.88 11.97
N ALA A 75 2.91 6.89 13.16
CA ALA A 75 2.81 5.70 13.99
C ALA A 75 1.96 4.61 13.33
N ILE A 76 0.84 4.99 12.70
CA ILE A 76 -0.01 4.05 11.95
C ILE A 76 0.74 3.49 10.73
N VAL A 77 1.42 4.34 9.97
CA VAL A 77 2.22 3.89 8.81
C VAL A 77 3.30 2.91 9.24
N GLY A 78 4.01 3.20 10.34
CA GLY A 78 5.03 2.31 10.89
C GLY A 78 4.47 0.96 11.32
N ALA A 79 3.32 0.97 12.00
CA ALA A 79 2.65 -0.26 12.42
C ALA A 79 2.17 -1.09 11.22
N LEU A 80 1.62 -0.42 10.19
CA LEU A 80 1.21 -1.08 8.94
C LEU A 80 2.38 -1.75 8.23
N ARG A 81 3.50 -1.05 8.10
CA ARG A 81 4.68 -1.58 7.42
C ARG A 81 5.32 -2.76 8.16
N ALA A 82 5.00 -2.92 9.44
CA ALA A 82 5.44 -4.06 10.24
C ALA A 82 4.53 -5.28 10.12
N VAL A 83 3.34 -5.15 9.51
CA VAL A 83 2.46 -6.30 9.28
C VAL A 83 3.07 -7.17 8.19
N PRO A 84 3.39 -8.44 8.48
CA PRO A 84 4.07 -9.29 7.52
C PRO A 84 3.24 -9.64 6.28
N TYR A 85 3.94 -9.93 5.20
CA TYR A 85 3.35 -10.51 4.00
C TYR A 85 2.55 -11.78 4.36
N GLY A 86 1.34 -11.88 3.85
CA GLY A 86 0.48 -13.03 4.08
C GLY A 86 -0.29 -13.01 5.40
N GLU A 87 -0.19 -11.91 6.18
CA GLU A 87 -0.91 -11.75 7.44
C GLU A 87 -1.86 -10.57 7.39
N THR A 88 -2.86 -10.59 8.26
CA THR A 88 -3.83 -9.50 8.40
C THR A 88 -3.95 -9.08 9.86
N VAL A 89 -4.34 -7.83 10.06
CA VAL A 89 -4.70 -7.28 11.38
C VAL A 89 -6.03 -6.56 11.27
N THR A 90 -6.77 -6.47 12.36
CA THR A 90 -7.97 -5.63 12.42
C THR A 90 -7.59 -4.17 12.63
N TYR A 91 -8.54 -3.25 12.38
CA TYR A 91 -8.32 -1.83 12.66
C TYR A 91 -8.02 -1.58 14.14
N GLY A 92 -8.65 -2.34 15.04
CA GLY A 92 -8.37 -2.26 16.47
C GLY A 92 -6.97 -2.73 16.83
N GLU A 93 -6.53 -3.85 16.25
CA GLU A 93 -5.17 -4.36 16.42
C GLU A 93 -4.13 -3.39 15.87
N LEU A 94 -4.39 -2.80 14.70
CA LEU A 94 -3.50 -1.79 14.12
C LEU A 94 -3.34 -0.57 15.04
N ALA A 95 -4.45 -0.06 15.57
CA ALA A 95 -4.43 1.07 16.49
C ALA A 95 -3.63 0.73 17.76
N ALA A 96 -3.79 -0.47 18.30
CA ALA A 96 -3.04 -0.94 19.47
C ALA A 96 -1.54 -1.05 19.15
N LEU A 97 -1.17 -1.59 17.99
CA LEU A 97 0.22 -1.67 17.55
C LEU A 97 0.88 -0.30 17.42
N ALA A 98 0.09 0.71 17.05
CA ALA A 98 0.56 2.10 16.97
C ALA A 98 0.57 2.82 18.32
N GLY A 99 0.24 2.13 19.42
CA GLY A 99 0.19 2.72 20.76
C GLY A 99 -1.07 3.53 21.07
N ARG A 100 -2.13 3.35 20.27
CA ARG A 100 -3.40 4.09 20.41
C ARG A 100 -4.58 3.13 20.34
N PRO A 101 -4.80 2.24 21.33
CA PRO A 101 -5.76 1.14 21.24
C PRO A 101 -7.22 1.56 21.05
N ARG A 102 -7.57 2.82 21.35
CA ARG A 102 -8.93 3.35 21.16
C ARG A 102 -9.12 4.13 19.87
N ALA A 103 -8.07 4.26 19.04
CA ALA A 103 -8.08 5.11 17.86
C ALA A 103 -8.38 4.32 16.58
N GLN A 104 -9.18 3.28 16.62
CA GLN A 104 -9.45 2.44 15.45
C GLN A 104 -10.11 3.20 14.29
N ARG A 105 -11.01 4.17 14.58
CA ARG A 105 -11.60 5.00 13.52
C ARG A 105 -10.57 5.90 12.86
N ALA A 106 -9.72 6.54 13.67
CA ALA A 106 -8.66 7.39 13.16
C ALA A 106 -7.63 6.58 12.36
N ALA A 107 -7.32 5.36 12.80
CA ALA A 107 -6.47 4.43 12.04
C ALA A 107 -7.10 4.09 10.67
N GLY A 108 -8.39 3.83 10.64
CA GLY A 108 -9.13 3.62 9.40
C GLY A 108 -9.06 4.82 8.45
N SER A 109 -9.14 6.04 8.98
CA SER A 109 -9.01 7.26 8.20
C SER A 109 -7.62 7.41 7.58
N VAL A 110 -6.56 7.04 8.31
CA VAL A 110 -5.19 7.01 7.77
C VAL A 110 -5.10 6.04 6.61
N CYS A 111 -5.67 4.84 6.75
CA CYS A 111 -5.71 3.85 5.68
C CYS A 111 -6.46 4.39 4.45
N ALA A 112 -7.60 5.04 4.64
CA ALA A 112 -8.40 5.59 3.55
C ALA A 112 -7.67 6.70 2.78
N GLN A 113 -6.75 7.40 3.41
CA GLN A 113 -5.99 8.50 2.83
C GLN A 113 -4.60 8.06 2.35
N ASN A 114 -4.30 6.78 2.39
CA ASN A 114 -3.01 6.25 1.98
C ASN A 114 -2.73 6.51 0.50
N ARG A 115 -1.62 7.21 0.23
CA ARG A 115 -1.13 7.46 -1.13
C ARG A 115 0.09 6.61 -1.50
N PHE A 116 0.42 5.62 -0.68
CA PHE A 116 1.55 4.73 -0.89
C PHE A 116 1.07 3.29 -0.97
N SER A 117 0.05 3.03 -1.80
CA SER A 117 -0.51 1.68 -1.90
C SER A 117 0.59 0.66 -2.12
N LEU A 118 0.45 -0.50 -1.51
CA LEU A 118 1.40 -1.59 -1.45
C LEU A 118 2.58 -1.33 -0.51
N PHE A 119 3.26 -0.19 -0.58
CA PHE A 119 4.40 0.14 0.32
C PHE A 119 3.95 0.38 1.75
N VAL A 120 2.76 0.94 1.92
CA VAL A 120 2.03 0.98 3.19
C VAL A 120 0.85 0.03 3.00
N PRO A 121 0.93 -1.20 3.53
CA PRO A 121 0.02 -2.28 3.13
C PRO A 121 -1.34 -2.21 3.81
N CYS A 122 -2.12 -1.17 3.50
CA CYS A 122 -3.48 -0.99 4.02
C CYS A 122 -4.41 -2.15 3.65
N HIS A 123 -4.11 -2.90 2.60
CA HIS A 123 -4.88 -4.09 2.23
C HIS A 123 -4.79 -5.20 3.29
N ARG A 124 -3.79 -5.17 4.17
CA ARG A 124 -3.64 -6.14 5.28
C ARG A 124 -4.44 -5.77 6.53
N VAL A 125 -5.19 -4.68 6.49
CA VAL A 125 -6.07 -4.29 7.60
C VAL A 125 -7.49 -4.65 7.25
N VAL A 126 -8.14 -5.42 8.13
CA VAL A 126 -9.48 -5.93 7.90
C VAL A 126 -10.41 -5.50 9.03
N ALA A 127 -11.73 -5.53 8.77
CA ALA A 127 -12.73 -5.35 9.81
C ALA A 127 -12.91 -6.66 10.58
N ALA A 128 -13.43 -6.57 11.80
CA ALA A 128 -13.83 -7.75 12.54
C ALA A 128 -14.97 -8.48 11.78
N GLY A 129 -14.72 -9.69 11.35
CA GLY A 129 -15.72 -10.52 10.65
C GLY A 129 -15.91 -10.24 9.16
N SER A 130 -15.13 -9.35 8.54
CA SER A 130 -15.15 -9.10 7.09
C SER A 130 -13.82 -8.53 6.61
N LEU A 131 -13.64 -8.43 5.28
CA LEU A 131 -12.44 -7.81 4.73
C LEU A 131 -12.41 -6.28 4.95
N GLY A 132 -13.56 -5.66 5.22
CA GLY A 132 -13.64 -4.21 5.33
C GLY A 132 -13.69 -3.52 3.98
N THR A 133 -13.13 -2.32 3.91
CA THR A 133 -13.13 -1.49 2.71
C THR A 133 -11.71 -1.31 2.18
N TYR A 134 -11.58 -0.82 0.96
CA TYR A 134 -10.27 -0.51 0.37
C TYR A 134 -10.37 0.73 -0.55
N GLY A 135 -10.79 1.85 0.00
CA GLY A 135 -10.89 3.13 -0.71
C GLY A 135 -11.63 3.00 -2.04
N SER A 136 -11.16 3.74 -3.04
CA SER A 136 -11.73 3.73 -4.39
C SER A 136 -11.45 2.44 -5.17
N LEU A 137 -10.43 1.67 -4.77
CA LEU A 137 -10.12 0.39 -5.44
C LEU A 137 -11.14 -0.69 -5.11
N GLY A 138 -11.76 -0.63 -3.95
CA GLY A 138 -12.82 -1.53 -3.54
C GLY A 138 -12.34 -2.84 -2.90
N VAL A 139 -13.27 -3.53 -2.25
CA VAL A 139 -12.98 -4.76 -1.51
C VAL A 139 -12.56 -5.92 -2.42
N GLY A 140 -13.03 -5.94 -3.66
CA GLY A 140 -12.62 -6.97 -4.64
C GLY A 140 -11.13 -6.90 -4.95
N TYR A 141 -10.58 -5.71 -5.09
CA TYR A 141 -9.15 -5.50 -5.30
C TYR A 141 -8.35 -5.94 -4.06
N LYS A 142 -8.81 -5.55 -2.89
CA LYS A 142 -8.22 -5.96 -1.61
C LYS A 142 -8.18 -7.49 -1.49
N ARG A 143 -9.26 -8.17 -1.84
CA ARG A 143 -9.34 -9.63 -1.84
C ARG A 143 -8.28 -10.22 -2.76
N ARG A 144 -8.13 -9.68 -3.98
CA ARG A 144 -7.11 -10.16 -4.92
C ARG A 144 -5.70 -10.06 -4.36
N LEU A 145 -5.37 -8.94 -3.69
CA LEU A 145 -4.07 -8.78 -3.05
C LEU A 145 -3.85 -9.79 -1.93
N LEU A 146 -4.85 -9.99 -1.09
CA LEU A 146 -4.76 -10.94 0.02
C LEU A 146 -4.68 -12.38 -0.48
N GLU A 147 -5.40 -12.73 -1.54
CA GLU A 147 -5.29 -14.03 -2.19
C GLU A 147 -3.90 -14.24 -2.78
N LEU A 148 -3.36 -13.21 -3.45
CA LEU A 148 -2.00 -13.25 -3.99
C LEU A 148 -0.97 -13.52 -2.89
N GLU A 149 -1.17 -12.94 -1.71
CA GLU A 149 -0.28 -13.14 -0.57
C GLU A 149 -0.55 -14.43 0.20
N GLY A 150 -1.61 -15.15 -0.12
CA GLY A 150 -2.01 -16.35 0.60
C GLY A 150 -2.64 -16.08 1.98
N ALA A 151 -3.13 -14.86 2.20
CA ALA A 151 -3.74 -14.46 3.48
C ALA A 151 -5.21 -14.85 3.57
N VAL A 152 -5.84 -15.12 2.46
CA VAL A 152 -7.23 -15.60 2.37
C VAL A 152 -7.37 -16.70 1.33
#